data_101ef813876ce495b1fcb28129b224c0
#
_entry.id   101ef813876ce495b1fcb28129b224c0
#
_cell.length_a   1.000
_cell.length_b   1.000
_cell.length_c   1.000
_cell.angle_alpha   90.00
_cell.angle_beta   90.00
_cell.angle_gamma   90.00
#
_symmetry.space_group_name_H-M   'P 1'
#
loop_
_entity.id
_entity.type
_entity.pdbx_description
1 polymer ?
#
loop_
_entity_poly.entity_id
_entity_poly.type
_entity_poly.pdbx_seq_one_letter_code
_entity_poly.pdbx_strand_id
1 'polypeptide(L)'
;MKIFKLLSAGLLLGFGLISTAFGETVTLKFHSFAPAPASQNSKFVKPWADRIEEQSGGELKVETYFAMQLGGKPPQLVDQVRDGVVDIIWTVAGYTPGRFPKIEVFDLPFLPGSAEATSQAAQEFAQTIATEELKDFKILAVHVHSPGKIHTKDRLVMQLSDLEGLKMRGPTRVISSMLGAMGATPVGMPVPQVAPSLSNGVIDGMVVPYEIMPSFKLHELTKAHTTVSGERGLYTTAFLFLMNKAKYESLSDAHKTVIDNNSGMSLAKLAGQLWDGFEGPALELAKRAGGDFHSLSGEKLAAFKTVGDQVVTDWIAKANSNGMDGAAIVQTVRDLILKYEN
;
A
#
# COMPACT_ATOMS: atom_id res chain seq x y z
N MET A 1 86.42 -44.34 7.10
CA MET A 1 85.22 -44.39 7.92
C MET A 1 84.25 -43.35 7.34
N LYS A 2 83.14 -43.83 6.75
CA LYS A 2 82.25 -43.05 5.85
C LYS A 2 81.16 -42.38 6.66
N ILE A 3 81.02 -41.09 6.45
CA ILE A 3 79.97 -40.25 7.04
C ILE A 3 78.80 -40.23 6.07
N PHE A 4 77.62 -40.68 6.54
CA PHE A 4 76.35 -40.61 5.80
C PHE A 4 75.70 -39.25 6.07
N LYS A 5 75.43 -38.45 5.03
CA LYS A 5 74.57 -37.28 5.08
C LYS A 5 73.15 -37.65 4.69
N LEU A 6 72.20 -37.54 5.62
CA LEU A 6 70.77 -37.61 5.28
C LEU A 6 70.31 -36.20 4.86
N LEU A 7 69.80 -36.10 3.64
CA LEU A 7 69.05 -34.98 3.16
C LEU A 7 67.55 -35.16 3.57
N SER A 8 67.06 -34.29 4.43
CA SER A 8 65.60 -34.19 4.72
C SER A 8 64.97 -33.19 3.76
N ALA A 9 64.19 -33.67 2.79
CA ALA A 9 63.36 -32.82 1.94
C ALA A 9 62.08 -32.44 2.71
N GLY A 10 62.00 -31.20 3.15
CA GLY A 10 60.80 -30.64 3.74
C GLY A 10 59.77 -30.25 2.66
N LEU A 11 58.67 -30.97 2.61
CA LEU A 11 57.50 -30.64 1.76
C LEU A 11 56.66 -29.57 2.46
N LEU A 12 56.82 -28.31 2.05
CA LEU A 12 55.96 -27.19 2.49
C LEU A 12 54.64 -27.29 1.72
N LEU A 13 53.62 -27.88 2.34
CA LEU A 13 52.21 -27.76 1.92
C LEU A 13 51.77 -26.33 2.22
N GLY A 14 51.72 -25.50 1.17
CA GLY A 14 51.08 -24.17 1.25
C GLY A 14 49.56 -24.33 1.39
N PHE A 15 49.05 -24.18 2.62
CA PHE A 15 47.63 -23.96 2.86
C PHE A 15 47.29 -22.56 2.35
N GLY A 16 46.73 -22.45 1.14
CA GLY A 16 46.12 -21.26 0.64
C GLY A 16 44.89 -20.95 1.48
N LEU A 17 45.00 -19.98 2.38
CA LEU A 17 43.86 -19.34 3.03
C LEU A 17 43.03 -18.67 1.93
N ILE A 18 41.96 -19.32 1.49
CA ILE A 18 40.92 -18.68 0.71
C ILE A 18 40.22 -17.76 1.72
N SER A 19 40.69 -16.50 1.81
CA SER A 19 39.95 -15.43 2.42
C SER A 19 38.70 -15.21 1.57
N THR A 20 37.56 -15.77 1.97
CA THR A 20 36.28 -15.30 1.51
C THR A 20 36.14 -13.87 2.00
N ALA A 21 36.44 -12.91 1.14
CA ALA A 21 36.10 -11.52 1.39
C ALA A 21 34.56 -11.49 1.47
N PHE A 22 34.03 -11.55 2.70
CA PHE A 22 32.65 -11.14 2.94
C PHE A 22 32.58 -9.65 2.60
N GLY A 23 31.88 -9.32 1.53
CA GLY A 23 31.57 -7.93 1.19
C GLY A 23 30.90 -7.25 2.40
N GLU A 24 31.17 -5.97 2.58
CA GLU A 24 30.51 -5.18 3.63
C GLU A 24 28.98 -5.25 3.44
N THR A 25 28.24 -5.68 4.46
CA THR A 25 26.78 -5.77 4.41
C THR A 25 26.18 -4.39 4.21
N VAL A 26 25.41 -4.23 3.13
CA VAL A 26 24.66 -3.00 2.84
C VAL A 26 23.32 -3.05 3.59
N THR A 27 23.16 -2.16 4.56
CA THR A 27 21.90 -2.03 5.30
C THR A 27 20.98 -1.01 4.62
N LEU A 28 19.73 -1.41 4.37
CA LEU A 28 18.63 -0.61 3.83
C LEU A 28 17.61 -0.34 4.93
N LYS A 29 17.28 0.92 5.19
CA LYS A 29 16.29 1.32 6.19
C LYS A 29 14.91 1.40 5.54
N PHE A 30 14.01 0.51 5.97
CA PHE A 30 12.59 0.56 5.61
C PHE A 30 11.79 1.31 6.68
N HIS A 31 10.87 2.20 6.26
CA HIS A 31 10.02 2.97 7.16
C HIS A 31 8.55 2.97 6.72
N SER A 32 7.63 2.78 7.66
CA SER A 32 6.18 2.85 7.40
C SER A 32 5.38 3.31 8.63
N PHE A 33 4.11 3.66 8.37
CA PHE A 33 3.19 4.16 9.41
C PHE A 33 2.44 3.05 10.16
N ALA A 34 2.37 1.84 9.60
CA ALA A 34 1.61 0.75 10.19
C ALA A 34 2.35 0.10 11.38
N PRO A 35 1.65 -0.37 12.42
CA PRO A 35 2.29 -1.03 13.56
C PRO A 35 2.89 -2.39 13.18
N ALA A 36 3.93 -2.83 13.89
CA ALA A 36 4.67 -4.06 13.57
C ALA A 36 3.79 -5.32 13.40
N PRO A 37 2.76 -5.59 14.23
CA PRO A 37 1.93 -6.78 14.10
C PRO A 37 0.92 -6.71 12.94
N ALA A 38 0.78 -5.57 12.28
CA ALA A 38 -0.15 -5.41 11.16
C ALA A 38 0.15 -6.40 10.02
N SER A 39 -0.90 -6.93 9.39
CA SER A 39 -0.80 -7.97 8.36
C SER A 39 0.13 -7.57 7.22
N GLN A 40 0.06 -6.33 6.76
CA GLN A 40 0.95 -5.79 5.73
C GLN A 40 2.43 -5.82 6.13
N ASN A 41 2.76 -5.63 7.39
CA ASN A 41 4.15 -5.70 7.86
C ASN A 41 4.59 -7.15 8.07
N SER A 42 3.77 -7.96 8.75
CA SER A 42 4.13 -9.34 9.13
C SER A 42 4.03 -10.35 7.97
N LYS A 43 3.20 -10.10 6.95
CA LYS A 43 2.93 -11.03 5.85
C LYS A 43 3.42 -10.55 4.48
N PHE A 44 3.72 -9.27 4.32
CA PHE A 44 4.20 -8.71 3.07
C PHE A 44 5.60 -8.11 3.20
N VAL A 45 5.79 -7.06 4.03
CA VAL A 45 7.07 -6.34 4.12
C VAL A 45 8.17 -7.22 4.71
N LYS A 46 7.91 -7.87 5.85
CA LYS A 46 8.94 -8.70 6.50
C LYS A 46 9.36 -9.89 5.63
N PRO A 47 8.46 -10.71 5.05
CA PRO A 47 8.85 -11.77 4.12
C PRO A 47 9.57 -11.26 2.87
N TRP A 48 9.24 -10.05 2.40
CA TRP A 48 9.99 -9.42 1.31
C TRP A 48 11.42 -9.09 1.75
N ALA A 49 11.60 -8.49 2.93
CA ALA A 49 12.90 -8.16 3.49
C ALA A 49 13.77 -9.42 3.72
N ASP A 50 13.17 -10.47 4.25
CA ASP A 50 13.84 -11.76 4.49
C ASP A 50 14.33 -12.38 3.16
N ARG A 51 13.55 -12.30 2.07
CA ARG A 51 13.95 -12.75 0.73
C ARG A 51 15.11 -11.93 0.15
N ILE A 52 15.13 -10.62 0.36
CA ILE A 52 16.24 -9.76 -0.07
C ILE A 52 17.54 -10.20 0.62
N GLU A 53 17.49 -10.43 1.93
CA GLU A 53 18.64 -10.90 2.70
C GLU A 53 19.09 -12.28 2.25
N GLU A 54 18.18 -13.24 2.11
CA GLU A 54 18.46 -14.60 1.66
C GLU A 54 19.08 -14.63 0.25
N GLN A 55 18.47 -13.94 -0.74
CA GLN A 55 18.89 -13.96 -2.14
C GLN A 55 20.18 -13.17 -2.38
N SER A 56 20.54 -12.26 -1.50
CA SER A 56 21.84 -11.57 -1.51
C SER A 56 22.94 -12.32 -0.75
N GLY A 57 22.64 -13.51 -0.19
CA GLY A 57 23.59 -14.23 0.65
C GLY A 57 23.97 -13.46 1.94
N GLY A 58 23.09 -12.57 2.42
CA GLY A 58 23.31 -11.73 3.60
C GLY A 58 24.05 -10.42 3.32
N GLU A 59 24.41 -10.14 2.04
CA GLU A 59 25.08 -8.88 1.67
C GLU A 59 24.14 -7.67 1.66
N LEU A 60 22.82 -7.88 1.46
CA LEU A 60 21.78 -6.86 1.67
C LEU A 60 20.98 -7.20 2.93
N LYS A 61 20.80 -6.23 3.80
CA LYS A 61 19.94 -6.35 4.99
C LYS A 61 18.91 -5.24 4.99
N VAL A 62 17.63 -5.57 5.21
CA VAL A 62 16.56 -4.58 5.34
C VAL A 62 16.17 -4.45 6.82
N GLU A 63 16.54 -3.33 7.42
CA GLU A 63 16.10 -2.97 8.78
C GLU A 63 14.74 -2.30 8.72
N THR A 64 13.74 -2.89 9.40
CA THR A 64 12.36 -2.42 9.34
C THR A 64 11.99 -1.56 10.54
N TYR A 65 11.54 -0.34 10.27
CA TYR A 65 11.06 0.63 11.24
C TYR A 65 9.58 0.90 10.99
N PHE A 66 8.73 0.49 11.91
CA PHE A 66 7.27 0.56 11.82
C PHE A 66 6.69 1.71 12.66
N ALA A 67 5.41 2.03 12.48
CA ALA A 67 4.69 3.02 13.29
C ALA A 67 5.42 4.37 13.43
N MET A 68 6.06 4.83 12.36
CA MET A 68 6.82 6.09 12.34
C MET A 68 7.99 6.16 13.35
N GLN A 69 8.65 5.03 13.66
CA GLN A 69 9.74 4.96 14.66
C GLN A 69 10.94 5.87 14.35
N LEU A 70 11.19 6.17 13.06
CA LEU A 70 12.24 7.11 12.65
C LEU A 70 11.76 8.57 12.64
N GLY A 71 10.59 8.84 13.19
CA GLY A 71 10.02 10.17 13.32
C GLY A 71 9.20 10.62 12.12
N GLY A 72 8.58 11.80 12.25
CA GLY A 72 7.69 12.37 11.26
C GLY A 72 6.25 11.86 11.38
N LYS A 73 5.46 12.18 10.34
CA LYS A 73 4.05 11.76 10.18
C LYS A 73 3.89 11.03 8.84
N PRO A 74 2.84 10.19 8.66
CA PRO A 74 2.65 9.44 7.41
C PRO A 74 2.76 10.26 6.11
N PRO A 75 2.28 11.51 6.01
CA PRO A 75 2.49 12.32 4.82
C PRO A 75 3.94 12.65 4.48
N GLN A 76 4.87 12.54 5.43
CA GLN A 76 6.29 12.87 5.24
C GLN A 76 7.13 11.69 4.73
N LEU A 77 6.57 10.47 4.67
CA LEU A 77 7.29 9.28 4.23
C LEU A 77 7.86 9.44 2.81
N VAL A 78 7.09 10.03 1.89
CA VAL A 78 7.55 10.25 0.51
C VAL A 78 8.74 11.20 0.45
N ASP A 79 8.75 12.25 1.27
CA ASP A 79 9.91 13.15 1.35
C ASP A 79 11.10 12.46 2.01
N GLN A 80 10.88 11.66 3.06
CA GLN A 80 11.95 10.92 3.72
C GLN A 80 12.70 9.99 2.77
N VAL A 81 11.99 9.25 1.90
CA VAL A 81 12.64 8.37 0.92
C VAL A 81 13.26 9.17 -0.24
N ARG A 82 12.62 10.25 -0.70
CA ARG A 82 13.21 11.12 -1.74
C ARG A 82 14.53 11.70 -1.28
N ASP A 83 14.56 12.22 -0.06
CA ASP A 83 15.69 12.97 0.51
C ASP A 83 16.77 12.04 1.13
N GLY A 84 16.58 10.70 1.07
CA GLY A 84 17.54 9.71 1.57
C GLY A 84 17.63 9.64 3.10
N VAL A 85 16.64 10.16 3.83
CA VAL A 85 16.53 9.97 5.30
C VAL A 85 16.32 8.49 5.63
N VAL A 86 15.55 7.82 4.79
CA VAL A 86 15.35 6.37 4.76
C VAL A 86 15.52 5.85 3.32
N ASP A 87 15.84 4.57 3.18
CA ASP A 87 16.09 3.98 1.87
C ASP A 87 14.82 3.47 1.20
N ILE A 88 13.85 2.98 1.98
CA ILE A 88 12.63 2.34 1.49
C ILE A 88 11.44 2.78 2.34
N ILE A 89 10.29 3.01 1.68
CA ILE A 89 9.03 3.30 2.36
C ILE A 89 7.89 2.45 1.81
N TRP A 90 6.86 2.28 2.65
CA TRP A 90 5.53 1.86 2.24
C TRP A 90 4.50 2.86 2.77
N THR A 91 3.69 3.46 1.87
CA THR A 91 2.74 4.52 2.23
C THR A 91 1.55 4.57 1.27
N VAL A 92 0.50 5.29 1.65
CA VAL A 92 -0.64 5.63 0.77
C VAL A 92 -0.27 6.84 -0.08
N ALA A 93 -0.42 6.76 -1.41
CA ALA A 93 -0.13 7.87 -2.33
C ALA A 93 -0.89 9.15 -1.96
N GLY A 94 -2.17 9.02 -1.64
CA GLY A 94 -3.06 10.13 -1.30
C GLY A 94 -2.81 10.78 0.08
N TYR A 95 -1.86 10.28 0.89
CA TYR A 95 -1.43 10.98 2.12
C TYR A 95 -0.60 12.24 1.81
N THR A 96 -0.13 12.39 0.57
CA THR A 96 0.49 13.62 0.04
C THR A 96 -0.40 14.20 -1.08
N PRO A 97 -1.47 14.92 -0.74
CA PRO A 97 -2.48 15.35 -1.71
C PRO A 97 -1.87 16.15 -2.86
N GLY A 98 -2.21 15.77 -4.09
CA GLY A 98 -1.78 16.47 -5.31
C GLY A 98 -0.34 16.17 -5.76
N ARG A 99 0.41 15.32 -5.06
CA ARG A 99 1.76 14.93 -5.48
C ARG A 99 1.75 13.87 -6.59
N PHE A 100 0.75 13.00 -6.60
CA PHE A 100 0.59 11.91 -7.54
C PHE A 100 -0.79 11.99 -8.23
N PRO A 101 -1.06 13.07 -8.99
CA PRO A 101 -2.41 13.36 -9.51
C PRO A 101 -2.94 12.30 -10.47
N LYS A 102 -2.08 11.59 -11.22
CA LYS A 102 -2.51 10.47 -12.07
C LYS A 102 -2.79 9.22 -11.25
N ILE A 103 -1.94 8.91 -10.26
CA ILE A 103 -2.14 7.74 -9.36
C ILE A 103 -3.44 7.86 -8.56
N GLU A 104 -3.89 9.07 -8.24
CA GLU A 104 -5.17 9.30 -7.54
C GLU A 104 -6.40 8.76 -8.30
N VAL A 105 -6.31 8.43 -9.57
CA VAL A 105 -7.39 7.81 -10.34
C VAL A 105 -7.86 6.49 -9.71
N PHE A 106 -6.96 5.74 -9.03
CA PHE A 106 -7.31 4.49 -8.35
C PHE A 106 -8.19 4.69 -7.11
N ASP A 107 -8.30 5.93 -6.60
CA ASP A 107 -9.17 6.28 -5.48
C ASP A 107 -10.64 6.54 -5.91
N LEU A 108 -10.92 6.53 -7.22
CA LEU A 108 -12.26 6.81 -7.76
C LEU A 108 -13.29 5.75 -7.34
N PRO A 109 -14.52 6.17 -7.03
CA PRO A 109 -15.58 5.25 -6.61
C PRO A 109 -16.00 4.28 -7.71
N PHE A 110 -16.40 3.08 -7.28
CA PHE A 110 -16.90 1.99 -8.13
C PHE A 110 -15.96 1.60 -9.30
N LEU A 111 -14.66 1.88 -9.12
CA LEU A 111 -13.62 1.50 -10.07
C LEU A 111 -12.99 0.14 -9.73
N PRO A 112 -12.61 -0.15 -8.45
CA PRO A 112 -11.81 -1.32 -8.15
C PRO A 112 -12.61 -2.62 -8.24
N GLY A 113 -11.96 -3.66 -8.80
CA GLY A 113 -12.33 -5.06 -8.68
C GLY A 113 -11.65 -5.71 -7.46
N SER A 114 -11.10 -6.94 -7.63
CA SER A 114 -10.25 -7.55 -6.61
C SER A 114 -8.99 -6.72 -6.38
N ALA A 115 -8.38 -6.84 -5.19
CA ALA A 115 -7.09 -6.19 -4.96
C ALA A 115 -5.99 -6.77 -5.86
N GLU A 116 -6.05 -8.08 -6.19
CA GLU A 116 -5.10 -8.71 -7.12
C GLU A 116 -5.13 -8.05 -8.50
N ALA A 117 -6.28 -8.00 -9.16
CA ALA A 117 -6.41 -7.43 -10.49
C ALA A 117 -6.10 -5.92 -10.50
N THR A 118 -6.65 -5.19 -9.53
CA THR A 118 -6.47 -3.73 -9.44
C THR A 118 -5.01 -3.35 -9.09
N SER A 119 -4.29 -4.17 -8.30
CA SER A 119 -2.86 -3.95 -8.02
C SER A 119 -1.98 -4.14 -9.24
N GLN A 120 -2.26 -5.15 -10.07
CA GLN A 120 -1.55 -5.35 -11.32
C GLN A 120 -1.80 -4.18 -12.29
N ALA A 121 -3.06 -3.71 -12.37
CA ALA A 121 -3.40 -2.51 -13.13
C ALA A 121 -2.67 -1.26 -12.62
N ALA A 122 -2.58 -1.06 -11.31
CA ALA A 122 -1.88 0.07 -10.70
C ALA A 122 -0.38 0.03 -10.97
N GLN A 123 0.23 -1.16 -10.92
CA GLN A 123 1.65 -1.33 -11.22
C GLN A 123 1.95 -1.04 -12.70
N GLU A 124 1.18 -1.57 -13.63
CA GLU A 124 1.37 -1.28 -15.06
C GLU A 124 1.15 0.21 -15.35
N PHE A 125 0.10 0.80 -14.79
CA PHE A 125 -0.19 2.22 -14.91
C PHE A 125 0.96 3.11 -14.38
N ALA A 126 1.53 2.75 -13.23
CA ALA A 126 2.67 3.47 -12.65
C ALA A 126 3.90 3.43 -13.57
N GLN A 127 4.12 2.30 -14.25
CA GLN A 127 5.28 2.09 -15.13
C GLN A 127 5.11 2.65 -16.55
N THR A 128 3.87 2.94 -16.98
CA THR A 128 3.59 3.37 -18.38
C THR A 128 3.00 4.77 -18.47
N ILE A 129 2.13 5.16 -17.54
CA ILE A 129 1.36 6.42 -17.60
C ILE A 129 1.80 7.43 -16.54
N ALA A 130 2.11 6.97 -15.32
CA ALA A 130 2.47 7.85 -14.20
C ALA A 130 3.99 7.93 -13.95
N THR A 131 4.80 7.62 -14.96
CA THR A 131 6.27 7.59 -14.88
C THR A 131 6.89 8.89 -14.37
N GLU A 132 6.39 10.03 -14.82
CA GLU A 132 6.89 11.35 -14.40
C GLU A 132 6.64 11.65 -12.92
N GLU A 133 5.53 11.14 -12.36
CA GLU A 133 5.21 11.32 -10.95
C GLU A 133 6.15 10.53 -10.03
N LEU A 134 6.70 9.43 -10.54
CA LEU A 134 7.51 8.47 -9.79
C LEU A 134 9.00 8.46 -10.23
N LYS A 135 9.42 9.36 -11.11
CA LYS A 135 10.78 9.37 -11.69
C LYS A 135 11.93 9.51 -10.70
N ASP A 136 11.64 10.11 -9.54
CA ASP A 136 12.63 10.34 -8.48
C ASP A 136 12.82 9.12 -7.56
N PHE A 137 12.11 8.01 -7.84
CA PHE A 137 12.11 6.81 -7.03
C PHE A 137 12.44 5.57 -7.86
N LYS A 138 13.01 4.56 -7.20
CA LYS A 138 12.92 3.17 -7.65
C LYS A 138 11.61 2.60 -7.18
N ILE A 139 10.73 2.26 -8.10
CA ILE A 139 9.44 1.62 -7.81
C ILE A 139 9.70 0.16 -7.46
N LEU A 140 9.40 -0.24 -6.23
CA LEU A 140 9.38 -1.64 -5.83
C LEU A 140 8.02 -2.27 -6.16
N ALA A 141 6.93 -1.61 -5.74
CA ALA A 141 5.58 -1.95 -6.18
C ALA A 141 4.63 -0.75 -6.03
N VAL A 142 3.64 -0.68 -6.91
CA VAL A 142 2.41 0.09 -6.70
C VAL A 142 1.27 -0.91 -6.62
N HIS A 143 0.49 -0.88 -5.55
CA HIS A 143 -0.61 -1.80 -5.33
C HIS A 143 -1.78 -1.12 -4.63
N VAL A 144 -2.89 -1.83 -4.49
CA VAL A 144 -4.08 -1.30 -3.79
C VAL A 144 -4.52 -2.25 -2.66
N HIS A 145 -5.40 -1.77 -1.78
CA HIS A 145 -6.12 -2.63 -0.84
C HIS A 145 -7.42 -3.18 -1.45
N SER A 146 -7.99 -4.21 -0.83
CA SER A 146 -9.34 -4.70 -1.17
C SER A 146 -10.38 -3.59 -1.06
N PRO A 147 -11.48 -3.65 -1.81
CA PRO A 147 -12.48 -2.59 -1.78
C PRO A 147 -12.86 -2.16 -0.37
N GLY A 148 -12.80 -0.86 -0.10
CA GLY A 148 -13.16 -0.28 1.18
C GLY A 148 -14.65 -0.32 1.45
N LYS A 149 -15.01 -0.27 2.73
CA LYS A 149 -16.38 -0.33 3.25
C LYS A 149 -16.67 0.86 4.15
N ILE A 150 -17.93 1.10 4.45
CA ILE A 150 -18.37 2.13 5.38
C ILE A 150 -18.50 1.48 6.76
N HIS A 151 -17.86 2.09 7.75
CA HIS A 151 -17.95 1.65 9.15
C HIS A 151 -18.30 2.85 10.02
N THR A 152 -19.32 2.71 10.85
CA THR A 152 -19.75 3.76 11.79
C THR A 152 -19.80 3.21 13.21
N LYS A 153 -19.85 4.10 14.18
CA LYS A 153 -19.93 3.70 15.60
C LYS A 153 -21.19 2.87 15.88
N ASP A 154 -22.34 3.35 15.39
CA ASP A 154 -23.65 2.78 15.74
C ASP A 154 -24.74 2.94 14.67
N ARG A 155 -24.56 3.81 13.67
CA ARG A 155 -25.57 4.05 12.61
C ARG A 155 -25.30 3.20 11.38
N LEU A 156 -26.15 2.21 11.09
CA LEU A 156 -26.05 1.42 9.87
C LEU A 156 -26.44 2.26 8.64
N VAL A 157 -25.58 2.28 7.63
CA VAL A 157 -25.81 3.03 6.37
C VAL A 157 -26.49 2.12 5.37
N MET A 158 -27.76 2.31 5.11
CA MET A 158 -28.59 1.54 4.18
C MET A 158 -29.02 2.38 2.94
N GLN A 159 -28.82 3.68 2.98
CA GLN A 159 -29.13 4.64 1.91
C GLN A 159 -28.32 5.94 2.12
N LEU A 160 -28.28 6.82 1.13
CA LEU A 160 -27.48 8.06 1.17
C LEU A 160 -27.84 8.96 2.36
N SER A 161 -29.14 9.13 2.68
CA SER A 161 -29.56 9.97 3.78
C SER A 161 -29.08 9.52 5.15
N ASP A 162 -28.67 8.24 5.30
CA ASP A 162 -28.11 7.76 6.56
C ASP A 162 -26.68 8.31 6.83
N LEU A 163 -26.02 8.86 5.80
CA LEU A 163 -24.73 9.54 5.92
C LEU A 163 -24.88 11.03 6.35
N GLU A 164 -26.07 11.60 6.24
CA GLU A 164 -26.29 13.00 6.58
C GLU A 164 -25.97 13.27 8.07
N GLY A 165 -25.17 14.32 8.30
CA GLY A 165 -24.73 14.75 9.62
C GLY A 165 -23.61 13.87 10.23
N LEU A 166 -23.20 12.77 9.61
CA LEU A 166 -22.06 11.97 10.07
C LEU A 166 -20.74 12.60 9.65
N LYS A 167 -19.81 12.73 10.59
CA LYS A 167 -18.42 13.07 10.34
C LYS A 167 -17.67 11.79 9.97
N MET A 168 -17.40 11.63 8.67
CA MET A 168 -16.81 10.40 8.14
C MET A 168 -15.35 10.60 7.74
N ARG A 169 -14.47 9.79 8.27
CA ARG A 169 -13.06 9.82 7.86
C ARG A 169 -12.89 9.30 6.44
N GLY A 170 -12.26 10.13 5.59
CA GLY A 170 -11.71 9.73 4.29
C GLY A 170 -10.18 9.64 4.33
N PRO A 171 -9.56 8.62 3.68
CA PRO A 171 -8.10 8.49 3.64
C PRO A 171 -7.41 9.53 2.75
N THR A 172 -8.07 9.96 1.68
CA THR A 172 -7.52 10.81 0.63
C THR A 172 -8.49 11.91 0.24
N ARG A 173 -8.03 12.89 -0.54
CA ARG A 173 -8.91 13.98 -1.01
C ARG A 173 -10.04 13.48 -1.92
N VAL A 174 -9.77 12.49 -2.78
CA VAL A 174 -10.78 11.92 -3.69
C VAL A 174 -11.87 11.21 -2.89
N ILE A 175 -11.47 10.37 -1.93
CA ILE A 175 -12.43 9.66 -1.06
C ILE A 175 -13.18 10.63 -0.15
N SER A 176 -12.53 11.72 0.33
CA SER A 176 -13.22 12.77 1.09
C SER A 176 -14.26 13.48 0.23
N SER A 177 -13.95 13.77 -1.04
CA SER A 177 -14.94 14.33 -1.99
C SER A 177 -16.10 13.38 -2.22
N MET A 178 -15.84 12.07 -2.38
CA MET A 178 -16.87 11.04 -2.48
C MET A 178 -17.81 11.05 -1.25
N LEU A 179 -17.24 11.03 -0.05
CA LEU A 179 -18.04 11.05 1.19
C LEU A 179 -18.88 12.33 1.30
N GLY A 180 -18.32 13.49 0.93
CA GLY A 180 -19.06 14.76 0.88
C GLY A 180 -20.21 14.74 -0.13
N ALA A 181 -19.97 14.24 -1.33
CA ALA A 181 -21.00 14.08 -2.36
C ALA A 181 -22.12 13.11 -1.93
N MET A 182 -21.78 12.10 -1.12
CA MET A 182 -22.74 11.14 -0.54
C MET A 182 -23.51 11.71 0.68
N GLY A 183 -23.26 12.95 1.10
CA GLY A 183 -24.01 13.64 2.18
C GLY A 183 -23.33 13.63 3.55
N ALA A 184 -22.16 13.00 3.70
CA ALA A 184 -21.40 13.04 4.95
C ALA A 184 -20.59 14.35 5.09
N THR A 185 -20.13 14.65 6.31
CA THR A 185 -19.09 15.64 6.57
C THR A 185 -17.72 14.96 6.55
N PRO A 186 -16.90 15.11 5.50
CA PRO A 186 -15.63 14.40 5.39
C PRO A 186 -14.58 15.00 6.31
N VAL A 187 -13.79 14.12 6.96
CA VAL A 187 -12.63 14.47 7.78
C VAL A 187 -11.42 13.69 7.28
N GLY A 188 -10.49 14.39 6.62
CA GLY A 188 -9.29 13.77 6.04
C GLY A 188 -8.21 13.50 7.10
N MET A 189 -7.76 12.25 7.22
CA MET A 189 -6.63 11.90 8.08
C MET A 189 -6.00 10.54 7.73
N PRO A 190 -4.68 10.34 7.97
CA PRO A 190 -4.06 9.03 7.92
C PRO A 190 -4.64 8.05 8.95
N VAL A 191 -4.63 6.74 8.62
CA VAL A 191 -5.28 5.70 9.44
C VAL A 191 -4.80 5.63 10.91
N PRO A 192 -3.54 5.95 11.29
CA PRO A 192 -3.15 5.94 12.70
C PRO A 192 -3.93 6.92 13.59
N GLN A 193 -4.56 7.94 13.00
CA GLN A 193 -5.34 8.92 13.74
C GLN A 193 -6.82 8.51 13.92
N VAL A 194 -7.26 7.42 13.25
CA VAL A 194 -8.69 7.05 13.20
C VAL A 194 -9.19 6.56 14.57
N ALA A 195 -8.47 5.62 15.21
CA ALA A 195 -8.91 5.08 16.50
C ALA A 195 -9.05 6.16 17.59
N PRO A 196 -8.06 7.04 17.83
CA PRO A 196 -8.25 8.13 18.78
C PRO A 196 -9.35 9.12 18.37
N SER A 197 -9.55 9.38 17.06
CA SER A 197 -10.61 10.28 16.58
C SER A 197 -12.00 9.70 16.79
N LEU A 198 -12.19 8.38 16.58
CA LEU A 198 -13.44 7.67 16.92
C LEU A 198 -13.71 7.71 18.43
N SER A 199 -12.71 7.39 19.25
CA SER A 199 -12.85 7.36 20.71
C SER A 199 -13.19 8.73 21.29
N ASN A 200 -12.61 9.79 20.73
CA ASN A 200 -12.84 11.17 21.20
C ASN A 200 -14.07 11.84 20.54
N GLY A 201 -14.82 11.15 19.67
CA GLY A 201 -16.00 11.73 19.00
C GLY A 201 -15.67 12.81 17.96
N VAL A 202 -14.44 12.87 17.46
CA VAL A 202 -14.04 13.76 16.36
C VAL A 202 -14.66 13.30 15.05
N ILE A 203 -14.81 11.98 14.87
CA ILE A 203 -15.50 11.33 13.75
C ILE A 203 -16.52 10.31 14.27
N ASP A 204 -17.58 10.11 13.49
CA ASP A 204 -18.65 9.16 13.76
C ASP A 204 -18.46 7.85 13.03
N GLY A 205 -17.60 7.84 12.01
CA GLY A 205 -17.30 6.68 11.21
C GLY A 205 -16.12 6.90 10.27
N MET A 206 -15.88 5.90 9.44
CA MET A 206 -14.76 5.90 8.51
C MET A 206 -15.05 5.02 7.30
N VAL A 207 -14.24 5.17 6.27
CA VAL A 207 -14.13 4.17 5.22
C VAL A 207 -12.74 3.53 5.26
N VAL A 208 -12.72 2.18 5.34
CA VAL A 208 -11.52 1.32 5.31
C VAL A 208 -11.91 -0.07 4.77
N PRO A 209 -10.98 -0.90 4.28
CA PRO A 209 -11.23 -2.34 4.11
C PRO A 209 -11.25 -3.04 5.50
N TYR A 210 -11.79 -4.25 5.59
CA TYR A 210 -11.77 -4.98 6.86
C TYR A 210 -10.34 -5.30 7.31
N GLU A 211 -9.44 -5.59 6.38
CA GLU A 211 -8.08 -6.06 6.65
C GLU A 211 -7.28 -5.16 7.62
N ILE A 212 -7.51 -3.86 7.59
CA ILE A 212 -6.78 -2.90 8.43
C ILE A 212 -7.40 -2.76 9.84
N MET A 213 -8.64 -3.18 10.02
CA MET A 213 -9.37 -2.99 11.29
C MET A 213 -8.69 -3.64 12.50
N PRO A 214 -8.17 -4.89 12.41
CA PRO A 214 -7.47 -5.52 13.53
C PRO A 214 -6.20 -4.74 13.94
N SER A 215 -5.45 -4.24 12.98
CA SER A 215 -4.16 -3.57 13.20
C SER A 215 -4.28 -2.30 14.04
N PHE A 216 -5.41 -1.61 13.96
CA PHE A 216 -5.72 -0.37 14.68
C PHE A 216 -6.91 -0.53 15.65
N LYS A 217 -7.36 -1.77 15.92
CA LYS A 217 -8.50 -2.10 16.80
C LYS A 217 -9.81 -1.37 16.45
N LEU A 218 -10.01 -1.08 15.16
CA LEU A 218 -11.17 -0.32 14.70
C LEU A 218 -12.48 -1.10 14.86
N HIS A 219 -12.42 -2.44 14.80
CA HIS A 219 -13.54 -3.35 15.04
C HIS A 219 -14.10 -3.29 16.49
N GLU A 220 -13.31 -2.78 17.43
CA GLU A 220 -13.78 -2.54 18.81
C GLU A 220 -14.57 -1.23 18.94
N LEU A 221 -14.36 -0.29 18.00
CA LEU A 221 -14.88 1.08 18.04
C LEU A 221 -16.07 1.31 17.09
N THR A 222 -16.39 0.34 16.23
CA THR A 222 -17.47 0.44 15.24
C THR A 222 -18.40 -0.75 15.34
N LYS A 223 -19.72 -0.50 15.22
CA LYS A 223 -20.77 -1.51 15.36
C LYS A 223 -21.67 -1.63 14.15
N ALA A 224 -21.50 -0.78 13.15
CA ALA A 224 -22.28 -0.82 11.92
C ALA A 224 -21.37 -0.84 10.71
N HIS A 225 -21.59 -1.78 9.81
CA HIS A 225 -20.72 -2.11 8.70
C HIS A 225 -21.52 -2.23 7.40
N THR A 226 -21.23 -1.40 6.42
CA THR A 226 -21.92 -1.42 5.13
C THR A 226 -20.96 -1.71 4.00
N THR A 227 -21.28 -2.71 3.20
CA THR A 227 -20.61 -3.09 1.96
C THR A 227 -21.43 -2.72 0.75
N VAL A 228 -20.87 -2.81 -0.44
CA VAL A 228 -21.59 -2.74 -1.69
C VAL A 228 -21.57 -4.11 -2.37
N SER A 229 -22.68 -4.48 -3.01
CA SER A 229 -22.78 -5.71 -3.79
C SER A 229 -22.30 -5.49 -5.23
N GLY A 230 -21.96 -6.59 -5.92
CA GLY A 230 -21.57 -6.60 -7.34
C GLY A 230 -20.05 -6.67 -7.53
N GLU A 231 -19.64 -6.51 -8.80
CA GLU A 231 -18.27 -6.76 -9.24
C GLU A 231 -17.30 -5.62 -8.88
N ARG A 232 -17.83 -4.39 -8.70
CA ARG A 232 -17.04 -3.20 -8.39
C ARG A 232 -17.26 -2.76 -6.94
N GLY A 233 -16.16 -2.60 -6.21
CA GLY A 233 -16.20 -2.12 -4.84
C GLY A 233 -16.41 -0.61 -4.72
N LEU A 234 -16.70 -0.15 -3.51
CA LEU A 234 -16.98 1.26 -3.25
C LEU A 234 -15.80 2.16 -3.64
N TYR A 235 -14.59 1.79 -3.24
CA TYR A 235 -13.35 2.49 -3.53
C TYR A 235 -12.13 1.62 -3.14
N THR A 236 -10.95 2.04 -3.55
CA THR A 236 -9.67 1.58 -2.99
C THR A 236 -8.71 2.76 -2.83
N THR A 237 -7.49 2.55 -2.36
CA THR A 237 -6.42 3.54 -2.40
C THR A 237 -5.13 2.91 -2.91
N ALA A 238 -4.34 3.68 -3.65
CA ALA A 238 -3.04 3.24 -4.11
C ALA A 238 -1.98 3.36 -3.02
N PHE A 239 -1.21 2.30 -2.86
CA PHE A 239 -0.02 2.25 -2.02
C PHE A 239 1.24 2.32 -2.87
N LEU A 240 2.22 3.02 -2.35
CA LEU A 240 3.54 3.17 -2.92
C LEU A 240 4.55 2.42 -2.05
N PHE A 241 5.20 1.41 -2.62
CA PHE A 241 6.38 0.76 -2.07
C PHE A 241 7.56 1.25 -2.89
N LEU A 242 8.30 2.21 -2.34
CA LEU A 242 9.32 2.99 -3.05
C LEU A 242 10.66 2.88 -2.37
N MET A 243 11.73 2.89 -3.17
CA MET A 243 13.11 3.00 -2.71
C MET A 243 13.73 4.31 -3.20
N ASN A 244 14.62 4.90 -2.40
CA ASN A 244 15.43 6.04 -2.80
C ASN A 244 16.22 5.70 -4.07
N LYS A 245 16.08 6.51 -5.12
CA LYS A 245 16.69 6.24 -6.43
C LYS A 245 18.21 6.26 -6.38
N ALA A 246 18.79 7.26 -5.72
CA ALA A 246 20.25 7.38 -5.61
C ALA A 246 20.84 6.20 -4.79
N LYS A 247 20.17 5.77 -3.73
CA LYS A 247 20.57 4.58 -2.99
C LYS A 247 20.54 3.32 -3.85
N TYR A 248 19.45 3.10 -4.62
CA TYR A 248 19.36 1.98 -5.56
C TYR A 248 20.49 2.05 -6.60
N GLU A 249 20.72 3.23 -7.20
CA GLU A 249 21.78 3.40 -8.20
C GLU A 249 23.18 3.14 -7.66
N SER A 250 23.43 3.39 -6.37
CA SER A 250 24.71 3.13 -5.69
C SER A 250 24.97 1.64 -5.39
N LEU A 251 23.96 0.77 -5.50
CA LEU A 251 24.12 -0.66 -5.28
C LEU A 251 24.95 -1.32 -6.39
N SER A 252 25.61 -2.44 -6.07
CA SER A 252 26.23 -3.29 -7.07
C SER A 252 25.20 -3.89 -8.04
N ASP A 253 25.61 -4.33 -9.23
CA ASP A 253 24.70 -4.94 -10.20
C ASP A 253 24.08 -6.24 -9.66
N ALA A 254 24.81 -7.00 -8.82
CA ALA A 254 24.28 -8.17 -8.15
C ALA A 254 23.16 -7.78 -7.16
N HIS A 255 23.36 -6.73 -6.35
CA HIS A 255 22.37 -6.24 -5.42
C HIS A 255 21.14 -5.65 -6.14
N LYS A 256 21.34 -4.89 -7.23
CA LYS A 256 20.24 -4.40 -8.09
C LYS A 256 19.42 -5.56 -8.63
N THR A 257 20.06 -6.62 -9.09
CA THR A 257 19.38 -7.81 -9.59
C THR A 257 18.50 -8.46 -8.51
N VAL A 258 18.98 -8.56 -7.26
CA VAL A 258 18.16 -9.05 -6.14
C VAL A 258 16.93 -8.17 -5.89
N ILE A 259 17.12 -6.84 -5.85
CA ILE A 259 16.01 -5.89 -5.68
C ILE A 259 15.02 -6.01 -6.85
N ASP A 260 15.49 -6.05 -8.09
CA ASP A 260 14.64 -6.11 -9.29
C ASP A 260 13.83 -7.39 -9.37
N ASN A 261 14.43 -8.53 -9.05
CA ASN A 261 13.75 -9.84 -9.00
C ASN A 261 12.62 -9.90 -7.94
N ASN A 262 12.70 -9.02 -6.93
CA ASN A 262 11.73 -8.93 -5.85
C ASN A 262 10.87 -7.63 -5.94
N SER A 263 10.67 -7.11 -7.14
CA SER A 263 9.96 -5.87 -7.41
C SER A 263 8.99 -6.01 -8.60
N GLY A 264 8.27 -4.94 -8.89
CA GLY A 264 7.44 -4.81 -10.08
C GLY A 264 6.16 -5.64 -10.03
N MET A 265 5.77 -6.18 -11.19
CA MET A 265 4.46 -6.82 -11.39
C MET A 265 4.24 -8.01 -10.46
N SER A 266 5.26 -8.87 -10.27
CA SER A 266 5.15 -10.04 -9.39
C SER A 266 4.90 -9.65 -7.93
N LEU A 267 5.55 -8.60 -7.46
CA LEU A 267 5.36 -8.09 -6.10
C LEU A 267 4.01 -7.40 -5.93
N ALA A 268 3.56 -6.63 -6.92
CA ALA A 268 2.24 -6.00 -6.92
C ALA A 268 1.10 -7.03 -6.93
N LYS A 269 1.22 -8.08 -7.76
CA LYS A 269 0.29 -9.22 -7.77
C LYS A 269 0.23 -9.90 -6.41
N LEU A 270 1.39 -10.25 -5.83
CA LEU A 270 1.48 -10.84 -4.49
C LEU A 270 0.82 -9.95 -3.43
N ALA A 271 1.07 -8.64 -3.48
CA ALA A 271 0.40 -7.70 -2.59
C ALA A 271 -1.12 -7.82 -2.71
N GLY A 272 -1.67 -7.69 -3.92
CA GLY A 272 -3.11 -7.80 -4.15
C GLY A 272 -3.70 -9.10 -3.62
N GLN A 273 -3.08 -10.25 -3.90
CA GLN A 273 -3.50 -11.56 -3.39
C GLN A 273 -3.53 -11.61 -1.86
N LEU A 274 -2.52 -11.06 -1.20
CA LEU A 274 -2.46 -11.00 0.26
C LEU A 274 -3.57 -10.12 0.82
N TRP A 275 -3.82 -8.93 0.22
CA TRP A 275 -4.88 -8.03 0.69
C TRP A 275 -6.26 -8.64 0.52
N ASP A 276 -6.56 -9.31 -0.60
CA ASP A 276 -7.81 -10.05 -0.75
C ASP A 276 -7.92 -11.18 0.30
N GLY A 277 -6.81 -11.88 0.57
CA GLY A 277 -6.76 -12.93 1.58
C GLY A 277 -6.95 -12.46 3.03
N PHE A 278 -6.61 -11.20 3.35
CA PHE A 278 -6.76 -10.66 4.71
C PHE A 278 -8.21 -10.27 5.06
N GLU A 279 -9.07 -10.02 4.07
CA GLU A 279 -10.44 -9.54 4.26
C GLU A 279 -11.31 -10.52 5.06
N GLY A 280 -11.31 -11.81 4.69
CA GLY A 280 -12.14 -12.81 5.32
C GLY A 280 -11.90 -12.95 6.83
N PRO A 281 -10.67 -13.23 7.28
CA PRO A 281 -10.34 -13.29 8.70
C PRO A 281 -10.67 -12.02 9.49
N ALA A 282 -10.47 -10.84 8.90
CA ALA A 282 -10.76 -9.57 9.54
C ALA A 282 -12.26 -9.29 9.64
N LEU A 283 -13.05 -9.68 8.63
CA LEU A 283 -14.52 -9.64 8.68
C LEU A 283 -15.05 -10.52 9.81
N GLU A 284 -14.52 -11.74 9.95
CA GLU A 284 -14.94 -12.65 11.03
C GLU A 284 -14.58 -12.09 12.42
N LEU A 285 -13.49 -11.35 12.53
CA LEU A 285 -13.15 -10.65 13.77
C LEU A 285 -14.17 -9.52 14.08
N ALA A 286 -14.55 -8.73 13.07
CA ALA A 286 -15.56 -7.70 13.20
C ALA A 286 -16.93 -8.28 13.61
N LYS A 287 -17.33 -9.42 13.01
CA LYS A 287 -18.55 -10.15 13.39
C LYS A 287 -18.51 -10.60 14.85
N ARG A 288 -17.39 -11.17 15.32
CA ARG A 288 -17.24 -11.59 16.73
C ARG A 288 -17.25 -10.42 17.71
N ALA A 289 -16.82 -9.23 17.28
CA ALA A 289 -16.90 -8.03 18.10
C ALA A 289 -18.36 -7.52 18.28
N GLY A 290 -19.29 -8.10 17.54
CA GLY A 290 -20.71 -7.74 17.54
C GLY A 290 -20.96 -6.45 16.75
N GLY A 291 -21.98 -6.45 15.92
CA GLY A 291 -22.36 -5.31 15.08
C GLY A 291 -23.37 -5.71 14.02
N ASP A 292 -23.91 -4.71 13.36
CA ASP A 292 -24.86 -4.84 12.28
C ASP A 292 -24.15 -4.78 10.94
N PHE A 293 -24.50 -5.68 10.03
CA PHE A 293 -23.90 -5.79 8.69
C PHE A 293 -24.98 -5.62 7.63
N HIS A 294 -24.70 -4.75 6.66
CA HIS A 294 -25.58 -4.51 5.52
C HIS A 294 -24.79 -4.55 4.21
N SER A 295 -25.43 -5.03 3.14
CA SER A 295 -24.88 -4.95 1.79
C SER A 295 -25.84 -4.13 0.92
N LEU A 296 -25.38 -2.97 0.46
CA LEU A 296 -26.14 -2.13 -0.47
C LEU A 296 -26.34 -2.87 -1.79
N SER A 297 -27.57 -2.92 -2.26
CA SER A 297 -27.96 -3.56 -3.51
C SER A 297 -29.15 -2.83 -4.16
N GLY A 298 -29.52 -3.23 -5.38
CA GLY A 298 -30.69 -2.69 -6.09
C GLY A 298 -30.68 -1.16 -6.20
N GLU A 299 -31.85 -0.54 -6.02
CA GLU A 299 -32.03 0.91 -6.15
C GLU A 299 -31.17 1.72 -5.17
N LYS A 300 -30.95 1.21 -3.94
CA LYS A 300 -30.10 1.87 -2.97
C LYS A 300 -28.65 1.98 -3.46
N LEU A 301 -28.10 0.88 -3.96
CA LEU A 301 -26.77 0.89 -4.58
C LEU A 301 -26.72 1.78 -5.82
N ALA A 302 -27.76 1.76 -6.66
CA ALA A 302 -27.82 2.61 -7.85
C ALA A 302 -27.73 4.11 -7.50
N ALA A 303 -28.37 4.55 -6.41
CA ALA A 303 -28.24 5.93 -5.92
C ALA A 303 -26.77 6.27 -5.53
N PHE A 304 -26.06 5.37 -4.83
CA PHE A 304 -24.65 5.57 -4.51
C PHE A 304 -23.78 5.63 -5.76
N LYS A 305 -24.05 4.76 -6.77
CA LYS A 305 -23.33 4.76 -8.05
C LYS A 305 -23.54 6.07 -8.82
N THR A 306 -24.77 6.62 -8.86
CA THR A 306 -25.04 7.90 -9.50
C THR A 306 -24.22 9.04 -8.88
N VAL A 307 -24.10 9.07 -7.56
CA VAL A 307 -23.23 10.02 -6.88
C VAL A 307 -21.76 9.75 -7.20
N GLY A 308 -21.36 8.49 -7.25
CA GLY A 308 -20.01 8.10 -7.65
C GLY A 308 -19.64 8.55 -9.07
N ASP A 309 -20.55 8.42 -10.03
CA ASP A 309 -20.35 8.89 -11.41
C ASP A 309 -20.14 10.41 -11.48
N GLN A 310 -20.84 11.17 -10.63
CA GLN A 310 -20.60 12.62 -10.52
C GLN A 310 -19.19 12.91 -9.98
N VAL A 311 -18.71 12.16 -8.96
CA VAL A 311 -17.35 12.30 -8.43
C VAL A 311 -16.29 11.99 -9.50
N VAL A 312 -16.52 10.98 -10.34
CA VAL A 312 -15.65 10.67 -11.49
C VAL A 312 -15.63 11.84 -12.48
N THR A 313 -16.81 12.39 -12.80
CA THR A 313 -16.94 13.54 -13.71
C THR A 313 -16.18 14.77 -13.18
N ASP A 314 -16.32 15.07 -11.90
CA ASP A 314 -15.65 16.19 -11.26
C ASP A 314 -14.12 15.98 -11.22
N TRP A 315 -13.67 14.76 -10.98
CA TRP A 315 -12.24 14.41 -11.05
C TRP A 315 -11.67 14.59 -12.46
N ILE A 316 -12.40 14.12 -13.49
CA ILE A 316 -12.02 14.33 -14.90
C ILE A 316 -11.89 15.82 -15.22
N ALA A 317 -12.88 16.62 -14.83
CA ALA A 317 -12.82 18.08 -15.04
C ALA A 317 -11.62 18.72 -14.35
N LYS A 318 -11.31 18.27 -13.12
CA LYS A 318 -10.13 18.74 -12.37
C LYS A 318 -8.84 18.30 -13.00
N ALA A 319 -8.75 17.05 -13.46
CA ALA A 319 -7.60 16.52 -14.19
C ALA A 319 -7.32 17.33 -15.46
N ASN A 320 -8.38 17.61 -16.26
CA ASN A 320 -8.30 18.42 -17.47
C ASN A 320 -7.81 19.85 -17.17
N SER A 321 -8.29 20.47 -16.09
CA SER A 321 -7.85 21.82 -15.68
C SER A 321 -6.36 21.86 -15.29
N ASN A 322 -5.79 20.73 -14.95
CA ASN A 322 -4.37 20.55 -14.64
C ASN A 322 -3.53 20.07 -15.85
N GLY A 323 -4.10 20.09 -17.07
CA GLY A 323 -3.41 19.72 -18.30
C GLY A 323 -3.30 18.20 -18.54
N MET A 324 -4.06 17.39 -17.83
CA MET A 324 -4.14 15.93 -18.05
C MET A 324 -5.38 15.60 -18.90
N ASP A 325 -5.36 14.51 -19.65
CA ASP A 325 -6.56 13.94 -20.24
C ASP A 325 -7.24 13.00 -19.22
N GLY A 326 -8.09 13.58 -18.39
CA GLY A 326 -8.76 12.85 -17.30
C GLY A 326 -9.63 11.70 -17.80
N ALA A 327 -10.31 11.87 -18.92
CA ALA A 327 -11.17 10.82 -19.49
C ALA A 327 -10.34 9.64 -20.01
N ALA A 328 -9.26 9.89 -20.73
CA ALA A 328 -8.35 8.85 -21.21
C ALA A 328 -7.68 8.11 -20.02
N ILE A 329 -7.30 8.81 -18.97
CA ILE A 329 -6.72 8.21 -17.76
C ILE A 329 -7.72 7.26 -17.10
N VAL A 330 -8.98 7.67 -16.88
CA VAL A 330 -10.03 6.82 -16.28
C VAL A 330 -10.28 5.59 -17.15
N GLN A 331 -10.39 5.78 -18.49
CA GLN A 331 -10.62 4.65 -19.40
C GLN A 331 -9.44 3.67 -19.37
N THR A 332 -8.20 4.17 -19.42
CA THR A 332 -7.00 3.33 -19.33
C THR A 332 -7.01 2.46 -18.06
N VAL A 333 -7.37 3.02 -16.90
CA VAL A 333 -7.42 2.24 -15.66
C VAL A 333 -8.52 1.18 -15.71
N ARG A 334 -9.70 1.51 -16.24
CA ARG A 334 -10.77 0.52 -16.44
C ARG A 334 -10.32 -0.65 -17.31
N ASP A 335 -9.67 -0.35 -18.44
CA ASP A 335 -9.16 -1.35 -19.37
C ASP A 335 -8.07 -2.23 -18.73
N LEU A 336 -7.16 -1.62 -17.96
CA LEU A 336 -6.13 -2.35 -17.24
C LEU A 336 -6.71 -3.27 -16.16
N ILE A 337 -7.71 -2.83 -15.39
CA ILE A 337 -8.37 -3.68 -14.40
C ILE A 337 -9.03 -4.87 -15.10
N LEU A 338 -9.80 -4.63 -16.18
CA LEU A 338 -10.43 -5.71 -16.97
C LEU A 338 -9.40 -6.69 -17.55
N LYS A 339 -8.25 -6.19 -18.01
CA LYS A 339 -7.14 -7.02 -18.52
C LYS A 339 -6.67 -8.04 -17.48
N TYR A 340 -6.62 -7.67 -16.21
CA TYR A 340 -6.11 -8.52 -15.14
C TYR A 340 -7.20 -9.32 -14.39
N GLU A 341 -8.47 -9.11 -14.71
CA GLU A 341 -9.60 -9.91 -14.23
C GLU A 341 -9.87 -11.14 -15.10
N ASN A 342 -9.38 -11.14 -16.36
CA ASN A 342 -9.47 -12.21 -17.34
C ASN A 342 -8.16 -13.01 -17.40
#